data_450647450d03cff80ae8159fcb5e50b8
#
_entry.id   450647450d03cff80ae8159fcb5e50b8
#
_cell.length_a   1.000
_cell.length_b   1.000
_cell.length_c   1.000
_cell.angle_alpha   90.00
_cell.angle_beta   90.00
_cell.angle_gamma   90.00
#
_symmetry.space_group_name_H-M   'P 1'
#
loop_
_entity.id
_entity.type
_entity.pdbx_description
1 polymer ?
#
loop_
_entity_poly.entity_id
_entity_poly.type
_entity_poly.pdbx_seq_one_letter_code
_entity_poly.pdbx_strand_id
1 'polypeptide(L)'
;MENSAASTTPVEGRPSLLPTALIGAALLVVAIVFCTQASWYYTFKAVHVSFAAIWIGGGFLLTFLALMAEHSRDPHQLAAVAKQAAMVGERLFSPAAVITLAAGIAMMINTDWGWNHFWVVVGLLGFASTFVTGMFVLSPRARKVNQLVQTVGPTAPETQAAIREILLIARFDIAVLLLVIVDMVVKPFS
;
A
#
# COMPACT_ATOMS: atom_id res chain seq x y z
N MET A 1 11.22 15.01 -58.28
CA MET A 1 11.25 13.65 -57.69
C MET A 1 12.03 13.75 -56.37
N GLU A 2 11.33 14.02 -55.29
CA GLU A 2 11.92 14.23 -53.98
C GLU A 2 11.74 12.95 -53.19
N ASN A 3 12.87 12.31 -52.90
CA ASN A 3 12.92 11.01 -52.26
C ASN A 3 12.87 11.23 -50.72
N SER A 4 11.65 11.17 -50.16
CA SER A 4 11.43 11.24 -48.70
C SER A 4 11.93 9.95 -48.06
N ALA A 5 13.16 9.96 -47.55
CA ALA A 5 13.68 8.89 -46.73
C ALA A 5 12.97 8.91 -45.37
N ALA A 6 12.02 7.97 -45.17
CA ALA A 6 11.41 7.71 -43.90
C ALA A 6 12.49 7.24 -42.91
N SER A 7 12.83 8.08 -41.94
CA SER A 7 13.70 7.72 -40.82
C SER A 7 12.93 6.73 -39.90
N THR A 8 13.24 5.46 -40.01
CA THR A 8 12.80 4.44 -39.05
C THR A 8 13.60 4.65 -37.76
N THR A 9 13.03 5.34 -36.78
CA THR A 9 13.54 5.33 -35.42
C THR A 9 13.49 3.90 -34.87
N PRO A 10 14.61 3.38 -34.30
CA PRO A 10 14.58 2.07 -33.67
C PRO A 10 13.55 2.05 -32.54
N VAL A 11 12.64 1.09 -32.58
CA VAL A 11 11.75 0.82 -31.46
C VAL A 11 12.63 0.35 -30.31
N GLU A 12 12.85 1.21 -29.30
CA GLU A 12 13.54 0.84 -28.06
C GLU A 12 12.85 -0.41 -27.48
N GLY A 13 13.58 -1.52 -27.46
CA GLY A 13 13.10 -2.79 -26.93
C GLY A 13 12.68 -2.60 -25.47
N ARG A 14 11.47 -3.05 -25.11
CA ARG A 14 11.00 -3.05 -23.72
C ARG A 14 12.07 -3.71 -22.84
N PRO A 15 12.48 -3.07 -21.72
CA PRO A 15 13.46 -3.64 -20.82
C PRO A 15 13.00 -5.04 -20.38
N SER A 16 13.87 -6.03 -20.48
CA SER A 16 13.54 -7.38 -20.08
C SER A 16 13.33 -7.42 -18.56
N LEU A 17 12.19 -7.90 -18.10
CA LEU A 17 11.88 -8.07 -16.68
C LEU A 17 12.62 -9.27 -16.06
N LEU A 18 13.33 -10.06 -16.89
CA LEU A 18 13.98 -11.28 -16.49
C LEU A 18 15.05 -11.09 -15.38
N PRO A 19 15.96 -10.08 -15.45
CA PRO A 19 16.93 -9.88 -14.39
C PRO A 19 16.27 -9.51 -13.05
N THR A 20 15.25 -8.66 -13.08
CA THR A 20 14.50 -8.27 -11.88
C THR A 20 13.76 -9.46 -11.26
N ALA A 21 13.15 -10.32 -12.09
CA ALA A 21 12.48 -11.53 -11.63
C ALA A 21 13.47 -12.54 -11.01
N LEU A 22 14.65 -12.71 -11.61
CA LEU A 22 15.69 -13.59 -11.08
C LEU A 22 16.22 -13.10 -9.73
N ILE A 23 16.50 -11.82 -9.60
CA ILE A 23 16.93 -11.22 -8.32
C ILE A 23 15.82 -11.40 -7.27
N GLY A 24 14.58 -11.12 -7.60
CA GLY A 24 13.44 -11.31 -6.70
C GLY A 24 13.28 -12.77 -6.26
N ALA A 25 13.42 -13.71 -7.18
CA ALA A 25 13.37 -15.15 -6.86
C ALA A 25 14.54 -15.57 -5.95
N ALA A 26 15.76 -15.10 -6.22
CA ALA A 26 16.92 -15.39 -5.38
C ALA A 26 16.74 -14.85 -3.95
N LEU A 27 16.28 -13.61 -3.81
CA LEU A 27 15.99 -13.02 -2.50
C LEU A 27 14.89 -13.76 -1.74
N LEU A 28 13.85 -14.23 -2.45
CA LEU A 28 12.79 -15.03 -1.85
C LEU A 28 13.32 -16.38 -1.35
N VAL A 29 14.16 -17.06 -2.11
CA VAL A 29 14.81 -18.30 -1.69
C VAL A 29 15.65 -18.10 -0.43
N VAL A 30 16.47 -17.03 -0.39
CA VAL A 30 17.25 -16.66 0.79
C VAL A 30 16.35 -16.44 2.00
N ALA A 31 15.27 -15.67 1.84
CA ALA A 31 14.31 -15.43 2.92
C ALA A 31 13.67 -16.72 3.44
N ILE A 32 13.28 -17.63 2.54
CA ILE A 32 12.71 -18.94 2.92
C ILE A 32 13.75 -19.76 3.71
N VAL A 33 15.00 -19.81 3.25
CA VAL A 33 16.07 -20.54 3.95
C VAL A 33 16.29 -19.97 5.35
N PHE A 34 16.32 -18.65 5.52
CA PHE A 34 16.41 -18.04 6.86
C PHE A 34 15.21 -18.40 7.74
N CYS A 35 13.99 -18.41 7.19
CA CYS A 35 12.80 -18.78 7.94
C CYS A 35 12.82 -20.25 8.40
N THR A 36 13.40 -21.18 7.61
CA THR A 36 13.49 -22.60 8.03
C THR A 36 14.45 -22.84 9.19
N GLN A 37 15.39 -21.92 9.44
CA GLN A 37 16.33 -21.97 10.56
C GLN A 37 15.81 -21.24 11.80
N ALA A 38 14.73 -20.49 11.69
CA ALA A 38 14.14 -19.69 12.78
C ALA A 38 13.05 -20.47 13.51
N SER A 39 12.79 -20.11 14.78
CA SER A 39 11.59 -20.60 15.47
C SER A 39 10.33 -20.03 14.83
N TRP A 40 9.19 -20.70 15.03
CA TRP A 40 7.88 -20.28 14.51
C TRP A 40 7.56 -18.81 14.80
N TYR A 41 7.85 -18.35 16.01
CA TYR A 41 7.64 -16.97 16.42
C TYR A 41 8.39 -15.98 15.51
N TYR A 42 9.70 -16.22 15.26
CA TYR A 42 10.49 -15.32 14.42
C TYR A 42 10.09 -15.39 12.95
N THR A 43 9.62 -16.53 12.48
CA THR A 43 9.07 -16.69 11.13
C THR A 43 7.79 -15.84 10.96
N PHE A 44 6.82 -15.97 11.87
CA PHE A 44 5.62 -15.14 11.84
C PHE A 44 5.92 -13.65 12.05
N LYS A 45 6.89 -13.32 12.91
CA LYS A 45 7.34 -11.94 13.10
C LYS A 45 7.94 -11.36 11.82
N ALA A 46 8.76 -12.10 11.11
CA ALA A 46 9.32 -11.67 9.83
C ALA A 46 8.23 -11.42 8.80
N VAL A 47 7.26 -12.33 8.66
CA VAL A 47 6.10 -12.17 7.77
C VAL A 47 5.28 -10.94 8.17
N HIS A 48 4.91 -10.81 9.46
CA HIS A 48 4.13 -9.69 9.97
C HIS A 48 4.79 -8.34 9.66
N VAL A 49 6.07 -8.19 10.00
CA VAL A 49 6.82 -6.94 9.80
C VAL A 49 7.01 -6.63 8.32
N SER A 50 7.31 -7.64 7.49
CA SER A 50 7.51 -7.43 6.05
C SER A 50 6.24 -6.98 5.35
N PHE A 51 5.12 -7.61 5.62
CA PHE A 51 3.85 -7.23 5.01
C PHE A 51 3.28 -5.92 5.59
N ALA A 52 3.49 -5.63 6.88
CA ALA A 52 3.21 -4.33 7.46
C ALA A 52 4.03 -3.22 6.78
N ALA A 53 5.32 -3.44 6.54
CA ALA A 53 6.19 -2.49 5.83
C ALA A 53 5.72 -2.23 4.39
N ILE A 54 5.28 -3.27 3.66
CA ILE A 54 4.71 -3.12 2.31
C ILE A 54 3.42 -2.30 2.36
N TRP A 55 2.51 -2.63 3.26
CA TRP A 55 1.21 -1.96 3.37
C TRP A 55 1.35 -0.52 3.84
N ILE A 56 1.98 -0.30 4.99
CA ILE A 56 2.05 1.02 5.64
C ILE A 56 3.07 1.91 4.93
N GLY A 57 4.26 1.38 4.61
CA GLY A 57 5.30 2.10 3.87
C GLY A 57 4.86 2.46 2.45
N GLY A 58 4.16 1.55 1.76
CA GLY A 58 3.55 1.82 0.46
C GLY A 58 2.45 2.88 0.54
N GLY A 59 1.59 2.84 1.56
CA GLY A 59 0.57 3.86 1.82
C GLY A 59 1.17 5.23 2.10
N PHE A 60 2.25 5.28 2.89
CA PHE A 60 3.00 6.51 3.14
C PHE A 60 3.60 7.09 1.84
N LEU A 61 4.23 6.26 1.02
CA LEU A 61 4.78 6.66 -0.26
C LEU A 61 3.71 7.22 -1.20
N LEU A 62 2.56 6.53 -1.33
CA LEU A 62 1.44 7.02 -2.15
C LEU A 62 0.87 8.34 -1.63
N THR A 63 0.80 8.52 -0.31
CA THR A 63 0.38 9.79 0.30
C THR A 63 1.36 10.91 -0.03
N PHE A 64 2.66 10.65 0.00
CA PHE A 64 3.69 11.61 -0.38
C PHE A 64 3.60 11.99 -1.87
N LEU A 65 3.44 11.00 -2.76
CA LEU A 65 3.25 11.25 -4.19
C LEU A 65 1.96 12.06 -4.47
N ALA A 66 0.89 11.80 -3.72
CA ALA A 66 -0.34 12.57 -3.83
C ALA A 66 -0.15 14.04 -3.40
N LEU A 67 0.62 14.29 -2.33
CA LEU A 67 0.98 15.65 -1.92
C LEU A 67 1.80 16.39 -3.00
N MET A 68 2.75 15.71 -3.61
CA MET A 68 3.51 16.27 -4.73
C MET A 68 2.61 16.62 -5.93
N ALA A 69 1.68 15.70 -6.28
CA ALA A 69 0.72 15.93 -7.36
C ALA A 69 -0.24 17.10 -7.06
N GLU A 70 -0.69 17.25 -5.82
CA GLU A 70 -1.48 18.42 -5.41
C GLU A 70 -0.68 19.75 -5.53
N HIS A 71 0.60 19.70 -5.15
CA HIS A 71 1.47 20.88 -5.21
C HIS A 71 1.78 21.30 -6.66
N SER A 72 1.86 20.35 -7.58
CA SER A 72 2.07 20.64 -9.02
C SER A 72 0.88 21.37 -9.67
N ARG A 73 -0.30 21.33 -9.04
CA ARG A 73 -1.56 21.89 -9.56
C ARG A 73 -1.98 21.32 -10.91
N ASP A 74 -1.42 20.18 -11.31
CA ASP A 74 -1.80 19.45 -12.53
C ASP A 74 -2.91 18.43 -12.22
N PRO A 75 -4.16 18.68 -12.71
CA PRO A 75 -5.28 17.78 -12.47
C PRO A 75 -5.12 16.40 -13.10
N HIS A 76 -4.35 16.29 -14.19
CA HIS A 76 -4.08 15.01 -14.84
C HIS A 76 -3.12 14.16 -14.00
N GLN A 77 -2.08 14.77 -13.46
CA GLN A 77 -1.14 14.08 -12.56
C GLN A 77 -1.85 13.61 -11.29
N LEU A 78 -2.69 14.46 -10.70
CA LEU A 78 -3.45 14.12 -9.50
C LEU A 78 -4.41 12.95 -9.73
N ALA A 79 -5.13 12.94 -10.86
CA ALA A 79 -6.01 11.84 -11.25
C ALA A 79 -5.22 10.54 -11.51
N ALA A 80 -4.03 10.63 -12.11
CA ALA A 80 -3.16 9.48 -12.36
C ALA A 80 -2.69 8.84 -11.05
N VAL A 81 -2.23 9.65 -10.07
CA VAL A 81 -1.83 9.18 -8.74
C VAL A 81 -3.02 8.53 -8.00
N ALA A 82 -4.20 9.15 -8.03
CA ALA A 82 -5.41 8.59 -7.41
C ALA A 82 -5.79 7.23 -8.01
N LYS A 83 -5.69 7.06 -9.33
CA LYS A 83 -5.92 5.78 -10.02
C LYS A 83 -4.91 4.72 -9.62
N GLN A 84 -3.62 5.07 -9.55
CA GLN A 84 -2.56 4.16 -9.12
C GLN A 84 -2.76 3.73 -7.66
N ALA A 85 -3.08 4.68 -6.77
CA ALA A 85 -3.36 4.40 -5.37
C ALA A 85 -4.53 3.43 -5.19
N ALA A 86 -5.62 3.58 -5.96
CA ALA A 86 -6.75 2.67 -5.95
C ALA A 86 -6.34 1.25 -6.36
N MET A 87 -5.59 1.11 -7.45
CA MET A 87 -5.13 -0.19 -7.95
C MET A 87 -4.18 -0.90 -6.98
N VAL A 88 -3.22 -0.16 -6.40
CA VAL A 88 -2.27 -0.68 -5.41
C VAL A 88 -2.99 -1.05 -4.12
N GLY A 89 -3.96 -0.23 -3.68
CA GLY A 89 -4.80 -0.50 -2.52
C GLY A 89 -5.54 -1.83 -2.62
N GLU A 90 -6.21 -2.08 -3.74
CA GLU A 90 -6.97 -3.32 -3.94
C GLU A 90 -6.07 -4.55 -4.14
N ARG A 91 -4.99 -4.43 -4.93
CA ARG A 91 -4.19 -5.58 -5.36
C ARG A 91 -3.02 -5.94 -4.45
N LEU A 92 -2.49 -4.96 -3.73
CA LEU A 92 -1.32 -5.15 -2.89
C LEU A 92 -1.61 -4.92 -1.41
N PHE A 93 -2.22 -3.79 -1.04
CA PHE A 93 -2.41 -3.44 0.37
C PHE A 93 -3.45 -4.31 1.06
N SER A 94 -4.57 -4.64 0.39
CA SER A 94 -5.60 -5.50 0.99
C SER A 94 -5.06 -6.89 1.35
N PRO A 95 -4.39 -7.64 0.45
CA PRO A 95 -3.80 -8.91 0.85
C PRO A 95 -2.66 -8.75 1.85
N ALA A 96 -1.83 -7.70 1.74
CA ALA A 96 -0.76 -7.45 2.71
C ALA A 96 -1.30 -7.20 4.12
N ALA A 97 -2.40 -6.44 4.25
CA ALA A 97 -3.08 -6.22 5.52
C ALA A 97 -3.59 -7.53 6.15
N VAL A 98 -4.26 -8.38 5.35
CA VAL A 98 -4.75 -9.69 5.81
C VAL A 98 -3.61 -10.58 6.28
N ILE A 99 -2.51 -10.66 5.53
CA ILE A 99 -1.33 -11.44 5.91
C ILE A 99 -0.68 -10.87 7.18
N THR A 100 -0.59 -9.56 7.30
CA THR A 100 -0.09 -8.88 8.51
C THR A 100 -0.91 -9.28 9.72
N LEU A 101 -2.24 -9.21 9.64
CA LEU A 101 -3.13 -9.63 10.74
C LEU A 101 -2.95 -11.10 11.08
N ALA A 102 -3.01 -11.98 10.08
CA ALA A 102 -2.91 -13.42 10.29
C ALA A 102 -1.57 -13.81 10.96
N ALA A 103 -0.46 -13.23 10.50
CA ALA A 103 0.85 -13.46 11.12
C ALA A 103 0.93 -12.89 12.55
N GLY A 104 0.31 -11.73 12.80
CA GLY A 104 0.21 -11.15 14.14
C GLY A 104 -0.57 -12.05 15.11
N ILE A 105 -1.72 -12.56 14.69
CA ILE A 105 -2.53 -13.52 15.46
C ILE A 105 -1.74 -14.81 15.71
N ALA A 106 -1.05 -15.34 14.69
CA ALA A 106 -0.22 -16.54 14.83
C ALA A 106 0.91 -16.35 15.86
N MET A 107 1.53 -15.15 15.91
CA MET A 107 2.50 -14.84 16.99
C MET A 107 1.85 -14.85 18.36
N MET A 108 0.66 -14.29 18.51
CA MET A 108 -0.04 -14.25 19.81
C MET A 108 -0.41 -15.64 20.31
N ILE A 109 -0.84 -16.55 19.41
CA ILE A 109 -1.17 -17.93 19.76
C ILE A 109 0.06 -18.73 20.21
N ASN A 110 1.25 -18.41 19.66
CA ASN A 110 2.50 -19.10 19.94
C ASN A 110 3.31 -18.45 21.09
N THR A 111 2.72 -17.53 21.83
CA THR A 111 3.36 -16.86 22.97
C THR A 111 2.37 -16.82 24.14
N ASP A 112 2.89 -16.74 25.36
CA ASP A 112 2.08 -16.58 26.58
C ASP A 112 1.62 -15.13 26.79
N TRP A 113 1.65 -14.28 25.76
CA TRP A 113 1.16 -12.92 25.86
C TRP A 113 -0.37 -12.88 25.95
N GLY A 114 -0.85 -12.16 26.94
CA GLY A 114 -2.30 -12.00 27.11
C GLY A 114 -2.91 -11.10 26.01
N TRP A 115 -4.08 -11.49 25.51
CA TRP A 115 -4.84 -10.70 24.53
C TRP A 115 -5.37 -9.38 25.10
N ASN A 116 -5.38 -9.21 26.41
CA ASN A 116 -5.85 -8.04 27.12
C ASN A 116 -4.76 -6.98 27.35
N HIS A 117 -3.52 -7.19 26.89
CA HIS A 117 -2.50 -6.14 26.93
C HIS A 117 -2.93 -4.93 26.13
N PHE A 118 -2.69 -3.74 26.67
CA PHE A 118 -3.11 -2.48 26.06
C PHE A 118 -2.64 -2.34 24.62
N TRP A 119 -1.38 -2.60 24.33
CA TRP A 119 -0.81 -2.52 22.98
C TRP A 119 -1.45 -3.52 21.98
N VAL A 120 -1.90 -4.71 22.45
CA VAL A 120 -2.60 -5.68 21.60
C VAL A 120 -3.98 -5.14 21.22
N VAL A 121 -4.72 -4.62 22.19
CA VAL A 121 -6.07 -4.06 21.98
C VAL A 121 -6.00 -2.85 21.07
N VAL A 122 -5.08 -1.92 21.32
CA VAL A 122 -4.88 -0.73 20.47
C VAL A 122 -4.47 -1.11 19.06
N GLY A 123 -3.56 -2.05 18.90
CA GLY A 123 -3.14 -2.56 17.60
C GLY A 123 -4.28 -3.19 16.82
N LEU A 124 -5.11 -4.03 17.45
CA LEU A 124 -6.28 -4.65 16.81
C LEU A 124 -7.37 -3.63 16.46
N LEU A 125 -7.66 -2.68 17.33
CA LEU A 125 -8.63 -1.60 17.06
C LEU A 125 -8.14 -0.68 15.95
N GLY A 126 -6.85 -0.30 15.96
CA GLY A 126 -6.25 0.50 14.91
C GLY A 126 -6.27 -0.24 13.57
N PHE A 127 -5.90 -1.52 13.55
CA PHE A 127 -6.01 -2.35 12.35
C PHE A 127 -7.45 -2.42 11.84
N ALA A 128 -8.42 -2.73 12.71
CA ALA A 128 -9.82 -2.84 12.32
C ALA A 128 -10.36 -1.51 11.76
N SER A 129 -10.02 -0.38 12.39
CA SER A 129 -10.40 0.95 11.93
C SER A 129 -9.90 1.21 10.51
N THR A 130 -8.60 1.02 10.24
CA THR A 130 -8.01 1.28 8.93
C THR A 130 -8.46 0.27 7.87
N PHE A 131 -8.66 -1.01 8.25
CA PHE A 131 -9.20 -2.02 7.34
C PHE A 131 -10.63 -1.69 6.91
N VAL A 132 -11.49 -1.30 7.85
CA VAL A 132 -12.87 -0.86 7.57
C VAL A 132 -12.87 0.41 6.71
N THR A 133 -12.04 1.40 7.05
CA THR A 133 -11.88 2.62 6.24
C THR A 133 -11.42 2.28 4.81
N GLY A 134 -10.44 1.41 4.66
CA GLY A 134 -9.94 0.99 3.35
C GLY A 134 -11.01 0.31 2.50
N MET A 135 -11.73 -0.65 3.07
CA MET A 135 -12.70 -1.47 2.35
C MET A 135 -14.03 -0.74 2.08
N PHE A 136 -14.59 -0.07 3.07
CA PHE A 136 -15.95 0.49 2.98
C PHE A 136 -15.98 1.99 2.67
N VAL A 137 -14.87 2.70 2.82
CA VAL A 137 -14.80 4.14 2.57
C VAL A 137 -13.92 4.46 1.37
N LEU A 138 -12.66 4.03 1.37
CA LEU A 138 -11.71 4.37 0.32
C LEU A 138 -12.00 3.63 -1.00
N SER A 139 -12.25 2.31 -0.97
CA SER A 139 -12.50 1.53 -2.19
C SER A 139 -13.72 2.01 -2.99
N PRO A 140 -14.91 2.24 -2.40
CA PRO A 140 -16.05 2.74 -3.17
C PRO A 140 -15.84 4.17 -3.68
N ARG A 141 -15.17 5.04 -2.90
CA ARG A 141 -14.82 6.40 -3.36
C ARG A 141 -13.82 6.38 -4.51
N ALA A 142 -12.83 5.48 -4.49
CA ALA A 142 -11.89 5.31 -5.57
C ALA A 142 -12.57 4.88 -6.88
N ARG A 143 -13.56 3.98 -6.80
CA ARG A 143 -14.39 3.61 -7.97
C ARG A 143 -15.18 4.79 -8.51
N LYS A 144 -15.78 5.61 -7.62
CA LYS A 144 -16.49 6.84 -8.01
C LYS A 144 -15.55 7.83 -8.71
N VAL A 145 -14.34 8.05 -8.18
CA VAL A 145 -13.32 8.90 -8.83
C VAL A 145 -12.98 8.38 -10.22
N ASN A 146 -12.75 7.06 -10.37
CA ASN A 146 -12.47 6.47 -11.68
C ASN A 146 -13.63 6.66 -12.67
N GLN A 147 -14.88 6.56 -12.23
CA GLN A 147 -16.07 6.83 -13.06
C GLN A 147 -16.12 8.31 -13.49
N LEU A 148 -15.93 9.25 -12.55
CA LEU A 148 -15.91 10.68 -12.84
C LEU A 148 -14.81 11.05 -13.85
N VAL A 149 -13.61 10.50 -13.69
CA VAL A 149 -12.50 10.71 -14.64
C VAL A 149 -12.87 10.26 -16.05
N GLN A 150 -13.63 9.15 -16.18
CA GLN A 150 -14.05 8.61 -17.49
C GLN A 150 -15.24 9.36 -18.09
N THR A 151 -16.16 9.89 -17.29
CA THR A 151 -17.41 10.49 -17.76
C THR A 151 -17.30 12.00 -17.98
N VAL A 152 -16.72 12.72 -17.04
CA VAL A 152 -16.63 14.20 -17.07
C VAL A 152 -15.20 14.71 -17.20
N GLY A 153 -14.23 13.83 -17.10
CA GLY A 153 -12.81 14.14 -17.25
C GLY A 153 -12.08 14.49 -15.94
N PRO A 154 -10.73 14.46 -15.97
CA PRO A 154 -9.91 14.69 -14.78
C PRO A 154 -9.93 16.15 -14.30
N THR A 155 -10.21 17.10 -15.18
CA THR A 155 -10.21 18.55 -14.87
C THR A 155 -11.53 19.05 -14.30
N ALA A 156 -12.60 18.25 -14.35
CA ALA A 156 -13.92 18.63 -13.86
C ALA A 156 -13.88 18.94 -12.35
N PRO A 157 -14.53 20.02 -11.89
CA PRO A 157 -14.55 20.41 -10.47
C PRO A 157 -15.01 19.30 -9.54
N GLU A 158 -16.02 18.53 -9.93
CA GLU A 158 -16.56 17.36 -9.20
C GLU A 158 -15.52 16.23 -9.07
N THR A 159 -14.76 15.96 -10.13
CA THR A 159 -13.67 14.96 -10.09
C THR A 159 -12.58 15.41 -9.10
N GLN A 160 -12.17 16.66 -9.20
CA GLN A 160 -11.14 17.22 -8.31
C GLN A 160 -11.59 17.26 -6.85
N ALA A 161 -12.86 17.59 -6.58
CA ALA A 161 -13.42 17.55 -5.23
C ALA A 161 -13.42 16.12 -4.66
N ALA A 162 -13.85 15.12 -5.45
CA ALA A 162 -13.85 13.72 -5.03
C ALA A 162 -12.43 13.17 -4.78
N ILE A 163 -11.44 13.57 -5.59
CA ILE A 163 -10.04 13.19 -5.36
C ILE A 163 -9.52 13.79 -4.05
N ARG A 164 -9.76 15.07 -3.79
CA ARG A 164 -9.32 15.73 -2.54
C ARG A 164 -9.94 15.07 -1.31
N GLU A 165 -11.21 14.70 -1.36
CA GLU A 165 -11.89 14.00 -0.27
C GLU A 165 -11.19 12.67 0.04
N ILE A 166 -10.93 11.83 -0.98
CA ILE A 166 -10.29 10.53 -0.79
C ILE A 166 -8.86 10.67 -0.25
N LEU A 167 -8.10 11.65 -0.73
CA LEU A 167 -6.75 11.91 -0.27
C LEU A 167 -6.71 12.39 1.19
N LEU A 168 -7.68 13.19 1.62
CA LEU A 168 -7.79 13.60 3.01
C LEU A 168 -8.05 12.40 3.94
N ILE A 169 -8.98 11.52 3.55
CA ILE A 169 -9.28 10.30 4.30
C ILE A 169 -8.05 9.38 4.35
N ALA A 170 -7.36 9.20 3.23
CA ALA A 170 -6.15 8.39 3.17
C ALA A 170 -5.00 8.93 4.05
N ARG A 171 -4.85 10.24 4.17
CA ARG A 171 -3.88 10.87 5.10
C ARG A 171 -4.21 10.59 6.55
N PHE A 172 -5.48 10.67 6.91
CA PHE A 172 -5.91 10.33 8.26
C PHE A 172 -5.66 8.84 8.55
N ASP A 173 -6.00 7.98 7.62
CA ASP A 173 -5.81 6.54 7.73
C ASP A 173 -4.32 6.17 7.93
N ILE A 174 -3.42 6.75 7.14
CA ILE A 174 -1.98 6.51 7.30
C ILE A 174 -1.44 7.04 8.62
N ALA A 175 -1.97 8.16 9.15
CA ALA A 175 -1.60 8.66 10.46
C ALA A 175 -1.99 7.67 11.57
N VAL A 176 -3.17 7.08 11.50
CA VAL A 176 -3.60 6.01 12.43
C VAL A 176 -2.67 4.80 12.34
N LEU A 177 -2.31 4.37 11.13
CA LEU A 177 -1.38 3.24 10.94
C LEU A 177 0.02 3.54 11.53
N LEU A 178 0.52 4.76 11.40
CA LEU A 178 1.79 5.15 12.02
C LEU A 178 1.71 5.10 13.56
N LEU A 179 0.58 5.50 14.14
CA LEU A 179 0.37 5.36 15.59
C LEU A 179 0.33 3.88 16.01
N VAL A 180 -0.28 3.01 15.21
CA VAL A 180 -0.26 1.56 15.44
C VAL A 180 1.17 1.00 15.41
N ILE A 181 2.03 1.47 14.50
CA ILE A 181 3.46 1.07 14.51
C ILE A 181 4.12 1.47 15.82
N VAL A 182 3.92 2.72 16.26
CA VAL A 182 4.50 3.21 17.52
C VAL A 182 4.04 2.35 18.70
N ASP A 183 2.74 2.07 18.78
CA ASP A 183 2.15 1.23 19.82
C ASP A 183 2.76 -0.19 19.83
N MET A 184 2.86 -0.83 18.64
CA MET A 184 3.42 -2.18 18.50
C MET A 184 4.92 -2.26 18.82
N VAL A 185 5.69 -1.18 18.61
CA VAL A 185 7.12 -1.13 18.88
C VAL A 185 7.38 -0.79 20.34
N VAL A 186 6.70 0.22 20.86
CA VAL A 186 6.91 0.73 22.24
C VAL A 186 6.26 -0.19 23.28
N LYS A 187 5.13 -0.85 22.93
CA LYS A 187 4.35 -1.71 23.81
C LYS A 187 4.06 -1.04 25.16
N PRO A 188 3.38 0.11 25.16
CA PRO A 188 3.12 0.84 26.39
C PRO A 188 2.32 -0.01 27.37
N PHE A 189 2.66 0.08 28.64
CA PHE A 189 2.01 -0.65 29.74
C PHE A 189 2.09 -2.19 29.62
N SER A 190 3.15 -2.72 28.97
CA SER A 190 3.44 -4.17 28.90
C SER A 190 4.12 -4.69 30.16
#